data_bbb195ee4417763d95bce7119a09f57c
#
_entry.id   bbb195ee4417763d95bce7119a09f57c
#
_cell.length_a   1.000
_cell.length_b   1.000
_cell.length_c   1.000
_cell.angle_alpha   90.00
_cell.angle_beta   90.00
_cell.angle_gamma   90.00
#
_symmetry.space_group_name_H-M   'P 1'
#
loop_
_entity.id
_entity.type
_entity.pdbx_description
1 polymer ?
#
loop_
_entity_poly.entity_id
_entity_poly.type
_entity_poly.pdbx_seq_one_letter_code
_entity_poly.pdbx_strand_id
1 'polypeptide(L)'
;MPAFDPLTYRYASRRNVVYAKNAVACTSVPLGAQIGLDVMKSGGSAVDASVAMAAAMPLLEPTGNGLGSDCFALVWIERDKRLYGLNASGVAPMALSAEKVRAMGYTEMPKAGGLPTRVPGAPADSAARPRRFGPTA
;
A
#
# COMPACT_ATOMS: atom_id res chain seq x y z
N MET A 1 24.50 13.56 5.01
CA MET A 1 23.07 13.93 4.87
C MET A 1 22.76 14.98 5.91
N PRO A 2 22.13 16.12 5.58
CA PRO A 2 21.66 17.03 6.61
C PRO A 2 20.69 16.28 7.52
N ALA A 3 20.88 16.41 8.84
CA ALA A 3 19.97 15.81 9.81
C ALA A 3 18.57 16.42 9.62
N PHE A 4 17.54 15.57 9.60
CA PHE A 4 16.16 16.03 9.56
C PHE A 4 15.85 16.72 10.90
N ASP A 5 15.55 18.01 10.84
CA ASP A 5 15.09 18.76 12.01
C ASP A 5 13.58 18.96 11.92
N PRO A 6 12.80 18.29 12.77
CA PRO A 6 11.34 18.40 12.75
C PRO A 6 10.83 19.79 13.13
N LEU A 7 11.68 20.65 13.71
CA LEU A 7 11.31 22.01 14.10
C LEU A 7 11.45 23.01 12.95
N THR A 8 12.23 22.67 11.91
CA THR A 8 12.42 23.50 10.70
C THR A 8 11.66 22.97 9.50
N TYR A 9 10.35 22.84 9.64
CA TYR A 9 9.50 22.32 8.57
C TYR A 9 9.26 23.37 7.48
N ARG A 10 9.61 23.04 6.24
CA ARG A 10 9.55 23.98 5.08
C ARG A 10 8.13 24.28 4.59
N TYR A 11 7.17 23.44 4.92
CA TYR A 11 5.80 23.55 4.41
C TYR A 11 4.91 24.33 5.39
N ALA A 12 4.01 25.15 4.85
CA ALA A 12 3.09 25.95 5.65
C ALA A 12 2.12 25.09 6.47
N SER A 13 1.74 23.92 5.98
CA SER A 13 0.88 22.98 6.69
C SER A 13 1.67 22.24 7.78
N ARG A 14 1.32 22.46 9.02
CA ARG A 14 1.87 21.74 10.17
C ARG A 14 0.77 20.88 10.78
N ARG A 15 1.07 19.61 11.00
CA ARG A 15 0.19 18.70 11.73
C ARG A 15 0.72 18.47 13.12
N ASN A 16 -0.15 18.43 14.10
CA ASN A 16 0.23 18.09 15.46
C ASN A 16 0.56 16.59 15.56
N VAL A 17 1.46 16.24 16.50
CA VAL A 17 1.70 14.86 16.85
C VAL A 17 0.44 14.28 17.49
N VAL A 18 0.03 13.11 17.04
CA VAL A 18 -1.13 12.39 17.57
C VAL A 18 -0.62 11.25 18.45
N TYR A 19 -1.10 11.21 19.67
CA TYR A 19 -0.82 10.12 20.62
C TYR A 19 -2.05 9.25 20.76
N ALA A 20 -1.86 7.94 20.70
CA ALA A 20 -2.93 6.97 20.86
C ALA A 20 -2.52 5.87 21.83
N LYS A 21 -3.46 5.43 22.69
CA LYS A 21 -3.20 4.39 23.69
C LYS A 21 -3.22 2.98 23.09
N ASN A 22 -4.14 2.72 22.18
CA ASN A 22 -4.42 1.36 21.70
C ASN A 22 -3.94 1.14 20.27
N ALA A 23 -4.29 2.03 19.34
CA ALA A 23 -3.94 1.90 17.93
C ALA A 23 -3.95 3.25 17.24
N VAL A 24 -3.24 3.32 16.11
CA VAL A 24 -3.24 4.47 15.21
C VAL A 24 -3.37 3.98 13.77
N ALA A 25 -4.08 4.73 12.95
CA ALA A 25 -4.14 4.54 11.52
C ALA A 25 -3.63 5.81 10.83
N CYS A 26 -2.78 5.65 9.82
CA CYS A 26 -2.19 6.77 9.09
C CYS A 26 -2.23 6.49 7.58
N THR A 27 -2.73 7.44 6.82
CA THR A 27 -2.71 7.46 5.36
C THR A 27 -2.80 8.90 4.88
N SER A 28 -2.64 9.14 3.57
CA SER A 28 -2.69 10.48 2.95
C SER A 28 -4.07 11.14 3.09
N VAL A 29 -5.15 10.37 3.13
CA VAL A 29 -6.53 10.87 3.18
C VAL A 29 -7.16 10.57 4.54
N PRO A 30 -7.63 11.59 5.31
CA PRO A 30 -8.20 11.39 6.65
C PRO A 30 -9.36 10.40 6.71
N LEU A 31 -10.20 10.36 5.67
CA LEU A 31 -11.31 9.39 5.60
C LEU A 31 -10.82 7.95 5.51
N GLY A 32 -9.71 7.71 4.80
CA GLY A 32 -9.05 6.41 4.79
C GLY A 32 -8.55 5.99 6.18
N ALA A 33 -7.94 6.92 6.92
CA ALA A 33 -7.52 6.66 8.30
C ALA A 33 -8.72 6.36 9.22
N GLN A 34 -9.84 7.06 9.04
CA GLN A 34 -11.08 6.81 9.79
C GLN A 34 -11.60 5.39 9.55
N ILE A 35 -11.62 4.92 8.30
CA ILE A 35 -12.03 3.55 7.95
C ILE A 35 -11.16 2.53 8.71
N GLY A 36 -9.84 2.72 8.72
CA GLY A 36 -8.93 1.84 9.48
C GLY A 36 -9.21 1.84 10.98
N LEU A 37 -9.46 3.01 11.57
CA LEU A 37 -9.83 3.13 12.99
C LEU A 37 -11.15 2.43 13.30
N ASP A 38 -12.15 2.53 12.43
CA ASP A 38 -13.46 1.91 12.64
C ASP A 38 -13.39 0.38 12.57
N VAL A 39 -12.57 -0.17 11.68
CA VAL A 39 -12.26 -1.60 11.66
C VAL A 39 -11.63 -2.05 12.97
N MET A 40 -10.60 -1.33 13.47
CA MET A 40 -9.96 -1.69 14.74
C MET A 40 -10.89 -1.54 15.94
N LYS A 41 -11.76 -0.52 15.97
CA LYS A 41 -12.79 -0.35 17.01
C LYS A 41 -13.83 -1.47 16.99
N SER A 42 -14.11 -2.05 15.82
CA SER A 42 -15.01 -3.20 15.68
C SER A 42 -14.37 -4.55 16.07
N GLY A 43 -13.10 -4.53 16.51
CA GLY A 43 -12.39 -5.74 16.90
C GLY A 43 -11.48 -6.33 15.80
N GLY A 44 -11.37 -5.69 14.65
CA GLY A 44 -10.44 -6.08 13.60
C GLY A 44 -8.98 -5.81 13.99
N SER A 45 -8.07 -6.56 13.42
CA SER A 45 -6.63 -6.37 13.60
C SER A 45 -6.09 -5.16 12.81
N ALA A 46 -4.85 -4.76 13.10
CA ALA A 46 -4.15 -3.76 12.30
C ALA A 46 -4.00 -4.18 10.81
N VAL A 47 -3.93 -5.48 10.57
CA VAL A 47 -3.89 -6.04 9.20
C VAL A 47 -5.22 -5.84 8.50
N ASP A 48 -6.34 -6.16 9.17
CA ASP A 48 -7.69 -5.94 8.62
C ASP A 48 -7.92 -4.46 8.34
N ALA A 49 -7.52 -3.59 9.25
CA ALA A 49 -7.57 -2.14 9.07
C ALA A 49 -6.76 -1.69 7.86
N SER A 50 -5.55 -2.22 7.66
CA SER A 50 -4.70 -1.86 6.53
C SER A 50 -5.31 -2.29 5.19
N VAL A 51 -5.95 -3.47 5.15
CA VAL A 51 -6.66 -3.96 3.95
C VAL A 51 -7.88 -3.09 3.64
N ALA A 52 -8.67 -2.74 4.67
CA ALA A 52 -9.84 -1.88 4.49
C ALA A 52 -9.44 -0.48 3.98
N MET A 53 -8.39 0.10 4.55
CA MET A 53 -7.84 1.37 4.06
C MET A 53 -7.38 1.24 2.60
N ALA A 54 -6.59 0.22 2.28
CA ALA A 54 -6.08 0.00 0.93
C ALA A 54 -7.21 -0.21 -0.09
N ALA A 55 -8.30 -0.88 0.29
CA ALA A 55 -9.47 -1.07 -0.56
C ALA A 55 -10.26 0.23 -0.82
N ALA A 56 -10.26 1.16 0.15
CA ALA A 56 -10.93 2.45 0.01
C ALA A 56 -10.12 3.48 -0.78
N MET A 57 -8.78 3.39 -0.75
CA MET A 57 -7.91 4.39 -1.35
C MET A 57 -8.09 4.58 -2.87
N PRO A 58 -8.40 3.55 -3.70
CA PRO A 58 -8.71 3.76 -5.12
C PRO A 58 -9.88 4.71 -5.38
N LEU A 59 -10.83 4.80 -4.45
CA LEU A 59 -11.95 5.74 -4.51
C LEU A 59 -11.57 7.12 -3.95
N LEU A 60 -10.80 7.14 -2.86
CA LEU A 60 -10.49 8.36 -2.12
C LEU A 60 -9.33 9.15 -2.74
N GLU A 61 -8.38 8.47 -3.35
CA GLU A 61 -7.18 9.04 -3.97
C GLU A 61 -6.83 8.27 -5.27
N PRO A 62 -7.67 8.37 -6.31
CA PRO A 62 -7.55 7.57 -7.52
C PRO A 62 -6.28 7.84 -8.34
N THR A 63 -5.64 8.99 -8.14
CA THR A 63 -4.42 9.37 -8.86
C THR A 63 -3.19 8.57 -8.46
N GLY A 64 -3.15 8.04 -7.25
CA GLY A 64 -2.02 7.28 -6.68
C GLY A 64 -2.35 5.83 -6.32
N ASN A 65 -3.61 5.43 -6.44
CA ASN A 65 -4.08 4.13 -5.97
C ASN A 65 -4.98 3.45 -7.01
N GLY A 66 -4.96 2.12 -7.04
CA GLY A 66 -5.82 1.35 -7.93
C GLY A 66 -5.79 -0.15 -7.62
N LEU A 67 -6.86 -0.85 -7.96
CA LEU A 67 -6.92 -2.31 -7.83
C LEU A 67 -5.91 -3.03 -8.73
N GLY A 68 -5.46 -2.37 -9.81
CA GLY A 68 -4.44 -2.88 -10.72
C GLY A 68 -3.00 -2.54 -10.30
N SER A 69 -2.78 -1.98 -9.11
CA SER A 69 -1.48 -1.53 -8.64
C SER A 69 -0.65 -2.63 -7.99
N ASP A 70 0.57 -2.27 -7.65
CA ASP A 70 1.47 -3.06 -6.81
C ASP A 70 1.12 -2.87 -5.32
N CYS A 71 1.56 -3.79 -4.49
CA CYS A 71 1.48 -3.65 -3.04
C CYS A 71 2.75 -4.17 -2.35
N PHE A 72 3.19 -3.46 -1.35
CA PHE A 72 4.30 -3.86 -0.50
C PHE A 72 3.89 -3.74 0.96
N ALA A 73 4.29 -4.69 1.80
CA ALA A 73 4.00 -4.62 3.21
C ALA A 73 5.16 -5.09 4.09
N LEU A 74 5.28 -4.45 5.24
CA LEU A 74 6.06 -4.92 6.37
C LEU A 74 5.10 -5.08 7.55
N VAL A 75 5.02 -6.29 8.10
CA VAL A 75 4.08 -6.65 9.15
C VAL A 75 4.86 -7.25 10.32
N TRP A 76 4.85 -6.56 11.45
CA TRP A 76 5.35 -7.11 12.70
C TRP A 76 4.25 -7.88 13.41
N ILE A 77 4.52 -9.14 13.75
CA ILE A 77 3.60 -9.99 14.52
C ILE A 77 4.19 -10.21 15.91
N GLU A 78 3.58 -9.58 16.89
CA GLU A 78 4.07 -9.60 18.28
C GLU A 78 4.07 -11.01 18.88
N ARG A 79 3.06 -11.82 18.60
CA ARG A 79 2.99 -13.23 19.01
C ARG A 79 4.20 -14.02 18.53
N ASP A 80 4.63 -13.78 17.29
CA ASP A 80 5.69 -14.52 16.64
C ASP A 80 7.07 -13.86 16.86
N LYS A 81 7.11 -12.63 17.46
CA LYS A 81 8.29 -11.79 17.59
C LYS A 81 9.05 -11.65 16.27
N ARG A 82 8.32 -11.51 15.18
CA ARG A 82 8.90 -11.55 13.84
C ARG A 82 8.31 -10.49 12.91
N LEU A 83 9.18 -9.91 12.09
CA LEU A 83 8.84 -9.06 10.97
C LEU A 83 8.66 -9.91 9.71
N TYR A 84 7.54 -9.74 9.05
CA TYR A 84 7.23 -10.34 7.75
C TYR A 84 7.26 -9.28 6.67
N GLY A 85 7.95 -9.57 5.57
CA GLY A 85 7.93 -8.76 4.36
C GLY A 85 7.04 -9.40 3.30
N LEU A 86 6.33 -8.59 2.56
CA LEU A 86 5.53 -9.00 1.41
C LEU A 86 5.83 -8.10 0.23
N ASN A 87 6.15 -8.71 -0.89
CA ASN A 87 6.29 -8.05 -2.17
C ASN A 87 5.23 -8.62 -3.12
N ALA A 88 4.22 -7.83 -3.39
CA ALA A 88 3.17 -8.10 -4.36
C ALA A 88 3.27 -7.12 -5.53
N SER A 89 4.47 -6.97 -6.08
CA SER A 89 4.67 -6.34 -7.38
C SER A 89 3.94 -7.14 -8.45
N GLY A 90 3.19 -6.45 -9.28
CA GLY A 90 2.62 -7.07 -10.47
C GLY A 90 3.72 -7.56 -11.42
N VAL A 91 3.59 -8.77 -11.91
CA VAL A 91 4.51 -9.31 -12.90
C VAL A 91 4.18 -8.79 -14.30
N ALA A 92 5.19 -8.68 -15.16
CA ALA A 92 4.96 -8.39 -16.57
C ALA A 92 4.20 -9.56 -17.24
N PRO A 93 3.32 -9.30 -18.21
CA PRO A 93 2.71 -10.35 -19.01
C PRO A 93 3.76 -11.24 -19.66
N MET A 94 3.58 -12.55 -19.61
CA MET A 94 4.56 -13.50 -20.19
C MET A 94 4.79 -13.30 -21.69
N ALA A 95 3.82 -12.74 -22.40
CA ALA A 95 3.94 -12.42 -23.81
C ALA A 95 4.80 -11.18 -24.11
N LEU A 96 5.18 -10.40 -23.09
CA LEU A 96 5.96 -9.18 -23.21
C LEU A 96 7.43 -9.46 -22.92
N SER A 97 8.33 -9.02 -23.82
CA SER A 97 9.76 -9.05 -23.59
C SER A 97 10.42 -7.73 -24.02
N ALA A 98 11.63 -7.49 -23.53
CA ALA A 98 12.40 -6.30 -23.93
C ALA A 98 12.65 -6.24 -25.44
N GLU A 99 12.90 -7.41 -26.07
CA GLU A 99 13.12 -7.52 -27.51
C GLU A 99 11.87 -7.10 -28.30
N LYS A 100 10.68 -7.55 -27.85
CA LYS A 100 9.41 -7.16 -28.49
C LYS A 100 9.15 -5.67 -28.37
N VAL A 101 9.42 -5.08 -27.20
CA VAL A 101 9.25 -3.63 -27.00
C VAL A 101 10.20 -2.85 -27.93
N ARG A 102 11.46 -3.27 -28.03
CA ARG A 102 12.44 -2.67 -28.95
C ARG A 102 12.04 -2.84 -30.42
N ALA A 103 11.52 -4.02 -30.80
CA ALA A 103 11.04 -4.27 -32.15
C ALA A 103 9.83 -3.38 -32.55
N MET A 104 9.07 -2.89 -31.57
CA MET A 104 8.02 -1.89 -31.76
C MET A 104 8.55 -0.44 -31.88
N GLY A 105 9.87 -0.24 -31.82
CA GLY A 105 10.51 1.07 -31.96
C GLY A 105 10.70 1.85 -30.65
N TYR A 106 10.42 1.23 -29.51
CA TYR A 106 10.59 1.89 -28.22
C TYR A 106 12.01 1.66 -27.66
N THR A 107 12.68 2.73 -27.20
CA THR A 107 13.96 2.67 -26.49
C THR A 107 13.76 2.47 -24.97
N GLU A 108 12.60 2.88 -24.46
CA GLU A 108 12.16 2.69 -23.07
C GLU A 108 10.68 2.28 -23.03
N MET A 109 10.23 1.78 -21.88
CA MET A 109 8.81 1.45 -21.69
C MET A 109 7.96 2.72 -21.77
N PRO A 110 6.92 2.79 -22.61
CA PRO A 110 6.05 3.95 -22.68
C PRO A 110 5.30 4.16 -21.36
N LYS A 111 5.05 5.42 -21.00
CA LYS A 111 4.38 5.78 -19.74
C LYS A 111 2.87 5.59 -19.76
N ALA A 112 2.27 5.39 -20.94
CA ALA A 112 0.83 5.24 -21.13
C ALA A 112 0.53 4.17 -22.16
N GLY A 113 -0.74 3.72 -22.19
CA GLY A 113 -1.21 2.66 -23.09
C GLY A 113 -1.17 1.28 -22.47
N GLY A 114 -1.30 0.24 -23.28
CA GLY A 114 -1.39 -1.15 -22.81
C GLY A 114 -0.06 -1.82 -22.50
N LEU A 115 1.07 -1.32 -23.05
CA LEU A 115 2.38 -1.94 -22.85
C LEU A 115 2.91 -1.92 -21.43
N PRO A 116 2.76 -0.83 -20.65
CA PRO A 116 3.24 -0.79 -19.25
C PRO A 116 2.33 -1.52 -18.26
N THR A 117 1.25 -2.15 -18.73
CA THR A 117 0.31 -2.87 -17.85
C THR A 117 0.98 -4.08 -17.22
N ARG A 118 0.68 -4.31 -15.95
CA ARG A 118 1.13 -5.48 -15.18
C ARG A 118 -0.06 -6.34 -14.77
N VAL A 119 0.22 -7.59 -14.39
CA VAL A 119 -0.77 -8.42 -13.71
C VAL A 119 -0.97 -7.84 -12.29
N PRO A 120 -2.21 -7.51 -11.86
CA PRO A 120 -2.45 -6.87 -10.59
C PRO A 120 -1.89 -7.65 -9.39
N GLY A 121 -1.01 -7.03 -8.60
CA GLY A 121 -0.45 -7.62 -7.39
C GLY A 121 -1.27 -7.30 -6.13
N ALA A 122 -1.82 -6.09 -6.03
CA ALA A 122 -2.52 -5.62 -4.85
C ALA A 122 -3.74 -6.48 -4.44
N PRO A 123 -4.61 -6.99 -5.32
CA PRO A 123 -5.72 -7.88 -4.92
C PRO A 123 -5.24 -9.20 -4.32
N ALA A 124 -4.19 -9.79 -4.89
CA ALA A 124 -3.62 -11.03 -4.37
C ALA A 124 -3.04 -10.84 -2.96
N ASP A 125 -2.34 -9.72 -2.73
CA ASP A 125 -1.84 -9.33 -1.44
C ASP A 125 -2.97 -9.09 -0.41
N SER A 126 -3.97 -8.30 -0.78
CA SER A 126 -5.12 -7.99 0.08
C SER A 126 -5.88 -9.25 0.51
N ALA A 127 -5.95 -10.28 -0.34
CA ALA A 127 -6.56 -11.57 0.00
C ALA A 127 -5.65 -12.46 0.87
N ALA A 128 -4.33 -12.36 0.72
CA ALA A 128 -3.38 -13.18 1.44
C ALA A 128 -3.16 -12.71 2.90
N ARG A 129 -3.23 -11.41 3.15
CA ARG A 129 -2.96 -10.83 4.47
C ARG A 129 -3.91 -11.30 5.57
N PRO A 130 -5.24 -11.23 5.43
CA PRO A 130 -6.17 -11.69 6.46
C PRO A 130 -6.03 -13.18 6.74
N ARG A 131 -5.80 -13.99 5.71
CA ARG A 131 -5.62 -15.45 5.86
C ARG A 131 -4.37 -15.82 6.64
N ARG A 132 -3.30 -15.02 6.53
CA ARG A 132 -2.00 -15.33 7.15
C ARG A 132 -1.83 -14.66 8.52
N PHE A 133 -2.38 -13.48 8.72
CA PHE A 133 -2.10 -12.62 9.87
C PHE A 133 -3.36 -12.12 10.59
N GLY A 134 -4.55 -12.37 10.04
CA GLY A 134 -5.82 -12.03 10.68
C GLY A 134 -6.04 -12.82 11.98
N PRO A 135 -6.98 -12.41 12.83
CA PRO A 135 -7.36 -13.20 13.97
C PRO A 135 -7.82 -14.57 13.48
N THR A 136 -7.21 -15.62 14.02
CA THR A 136 -7.72 -16.97 13.84
C THR A 136 -9.12 -17.02 14.43
N ALA A 137 -10.12 -17.20 13.57
CA ALA A 137 -11.47 -17.48 13.99
C ALA A 137 -11.51 -18.73 14.88
#